data_5af42c4e8d0848d6f20f82f776cb932f
#
_entry.id   5af42c4e8d0848d6f20f82f776cb932f
#
_cell.length_a   1.000
_cell.length_b   1.000
_cell.length_c   1.000
_cell.angle_alpha   90.00
_cell.angle_beta   90.00
_cell.angle_gamma   90.00
#
_symmetry.space_group_name_H-M   'P 1'
#
loop_
_entity.id
_entity.type
_entity.pdbx_description
1 polymer ?
#
loop_
_entity_poly.entity_id
_entity_poly.type
_entity_poly.pdbx_seq_one_letter_code
_entity_poly.pdbx_strand_id
1 'polypeptide(L)'
;MTLFTSQSAAMFYDKLFSSLDFTLPRAATGRRGFPKEAMVCAFIVMKCEGFTQITDLMDYLDNNRLIAHYCGFNIMEPLPSYWTYDRCLRQLNNGALKSIMANLVRKLYELGVVDASFVGLDSTPVMANTKQNNPKSFAKSKFSKENHPKSDPDCALGVHSASNQHNERRYEFYWGYKSHVLVDCISGLPLYELTTQANIMDSTVAVDILAAANQILPLQGCSFLADKGYDAKSIYNTVKSVYDGEAFIPLKKRNSKSKALPAGNLICDAGLAMHKDGKTTDNNRTRQKFCYPFRQSKTGVCPCNHKNWNNGKKNRGCVKYRIVPTDYRLSIDRECLRFKRIYALRTECERYNSRFKSTGQERLWVRNGASAANLNTLANICLLYTSPSP
;
A
#
# COMPACT_ATOMS: atom_id res chain seq x y z
N MET A 1 12.66 44.92 5.59
CA MET A 1 12.55 43.58 4.99
C MET A 1 11.12 43.17 5.15
N THR A 2 10.33 43.17 4.10
CA THR A 2 8.89 42.80 4.17
C THR A 2 8.81 41.26 4.15
N LEU A 3 8.32 40.67 5.23
CA LEU A 3 8.12 39.24 5.32
C LEU A 3 6.80 38.90 4.58
N PHE A 4 6.90 38.48 3.33
CA PHE A 4 5.73 38.16 2.49
C PHE A 4 5.17 36.75 2.77
N THR A 5 4.91 36.45 4.03
CA THR A 5 4.28 35.17 4.41
C THR A 5 2.83 35.44 4.80
N SER A 6 1.88 34.66 4.27
CA SER A 6 0.49 34.78 4.73
C SER A 6 0.39 34.40 6.20
N GLN A 7 -0.44 35.11 6.96
CA GLN A 7 -0.62 34.87 8.40
C GLN A 7 -1.07 33.41 8.67
N SER A 8 -1.92 32.85 7.82
CA SER A 8 -2.39 31.48 7.94
C SER A 8 -1.29 30.44 7.73
N ALA A 9 -0.41 30.64 6.73
CA ALA A 9 0.75 29.75 6.50
C ALA A 9 1.76 29.86 7.65
N ALA A 10 2.03 31.07 8.14
CA ALA A 10 2.91 31.28 9.29
C ALA A 10 2.41 30.54 10.54
N MET A 11 1.14 30.67 10.89
CA MET A 11 0.53 29.98 12.02
C MET A 11 0.53 28.45 11.85
N PHE A 12 0.29 27.97 10.63
CA PHE A 12 0.32 26.55 10.34
C PHE A 12 1.71 25.95 10.59
N TYR A 13 2.77 26.54 10.02
CA TYR A 13 4.12 26.01 10.15
C TYR A 13 4.71 26.23 11.55
N ASP A 14 4.39 27.30 12.24
CA ASP A 14 4.76 27.50 13.65
C ASP A 14 4.18 26.37 14.52
N LYS A 15 2.89 26.09 14.38
CA LYS A 15 2.21 25.02 15.11
C LYS A 15 2.72 23.63 14.71
N LEU A 16 2.96 23.40 13.42
CA LEU A 16 3.50 22.15 12.89
C LEU A 16 4.85 21.85 13.53
N PHE A 17 5.80 22.78 13.44
CA PHE A 17 7.18 22.51 13.87
C PHE A 17 7.37 22.61 15.38
N SER A 18 6.56 23.38 16.10
CA SER A 18 6.55 23.33 17.58
C SER A 18 6.04 22.00 18.14
N SER A 19 5.23 21.25 17.37
CA SER A 19 4.75 19.92 17.74
C SER A 19 5.69 18.78 17.34
N LEU A 20 6.67 19.06 16.46
CA LEU A 20 7.68 18.13 15.98
C LEU A 20 8.88 18.10 16.94
N ASP A 21 8.92 17.08 17.79
CA ASP A 21 10.06 16.82 18.66
C ASP A 21 10.89 15.65 18.11
N PHE A 22 12.02 15.98 17.48
CA PHE A 22 12.98 14.98 17.01
C PHE A 22 14.40 15.56 16.95
N THR A 23 15.37 14.69 17.18
CA THR A 23 16.80 15.03 17.11
C THR A 23 17.48 14.06 16.16
N LEU A 24 18.30 14.56 15.26
CA LEU A 24 19.06 13.76 14.32
C LEU A 24 20.53 13.66 14.73
N PRO A 25 21.20 12.51 14.54
CA PRO A 25 22.60 12.36 14.87
C PRO A 25 23.47 13.38 14.11
N ARG A 26 24.32 14.09 14.85
CA ARG A 26 25.29 15.04 14.31
C ARG A 26 26.65 14.37 14.19
N ALA A 27 27.43 14.78 13.17
CA ALA A 27 28.82 14.38 13.09
C ALA A 27 29.61 14.99 14.27
N ALA A 28 30.43 14.17 14.92
CA ALA A 28 31.24 14.62 16.07
C ALA A 28 32.35 15.58 15.66
N THR A 29 32.84 15.52 14.40
CA THR A 29 33.97 16.30 13.87
C THR A 29 33.64 16.90 12.52
N GLY A 30 34.30 18.01 12.17
CA GLY A 30 34.18 18.68 10.86
C GLY A 30 33.47 20.02 10.92
N ARG A 31 33.41 20.71 9.75
CA ARG A 31 32.71 22.00 9.60
C ARG A 31 31.23 21.80 9.88
N ARG A 32 30.67 22.61 10.76
CA ARG A 32 29.20 22.61 11.01
C ARG A 32 28.48 23.10 9.76
N GLY A 33 27.70 22.20 9.15
CA GLY A 33 26.75 22.54 8.08
C GLY A 33 25.44 23.07 8.64
N PHE A 34 24.43 23.20 7.78
CA PHE A 34 23.07 23.52 8.21
C PHE A 34 22.52 22.45 9.17
N PRO A 35 21.67 22.85 10.15
CA PRO A 35 21.03 21.89 11.05
C PRO A 35 20.23 20.84 10.25
N LYS A 36 20.45 19.56 10.53
CA LYS A 36 19.74 18.48 9.80
C LYS A 36 18.22 18.52 10.05
N GLU A 37 17.85 18.93 11.26
CA GLU A 37 16.45 19.13 11.66
C GLU A 37 15.80 20.20 10.79
N ALA A 38 16.47 21.33 10.57
CA ALA A 38 15.99 22.42 9.71
C ALA A 38 15.82 21.93 8.25
N MET A 39 16.75 21.10 7.76
CA MET A 39 16.66 20.51 6.43
C MET A 39 15.47 19.56 6.29
N VAL A 40 15.19 18.73 7.31
CA VAL A 40 14.02 17.85 7.34
C VAL A 40 12.73 18.67 7.37
N CYS A 41 12.65 19.71 8.21
CA CYS A 41 11.50 20.61 8.24
C CYS A 41 11.27 21.29 6.88
N ALA A 42 12.33 21.72 6.19
CA ALA A 42 12.23 22.28 4.85
C ALA A 42 11.66 21.27 3.83
N PHE A 43 12.08 19.99 3.89
CA PHE A 43 11.49 18.96 3.04
C PHE A 43 10.02 18.64 3.43
N ILE A 44 9.64 18.77 4.69
CA ILE A 44 8.23 18.68 5.09
C ILE A 44 7.44 19.83 4.45
N VAL A 45 7.94 21.07 4.49
CA VAL A 45 7.36 22.22 3.76
C VAL A 45 7.19 21.87 2.28
N MET A 46 8.24 21.33 1.63
CA MET A 46 8.18 20.89 0.24
C MET A 46 6.99 19.97 -0.04
N LYS A 47 6.71 19.05 0.87
CA LYS A 47 5.62 18.08 0.71
C LYS A 47 4.23 18.66 1.06
N CYS A 48 4.17 19.53 2.04
CA CYS A 48 2.92 20.22 2.39
C CYS A 48 2.45 21.16 1.27
N GLU A 49 3.38 21.84 0.61
CA GLU A 49 3.07 22.73 -0.52
C GLU A 49 2.94 21.97 -1.86
N GLY A 50 3.18 20.65 -1.88
CA GLY A 50 3.10 19.83 -3.09
C GLY A 50 4.22 20.08 -4.10
N PHE A 51 5.33 20.70 -3.70
CA PHE A 51 6.45 20.97 -4.59
C PHE A 51 7.13 19.67 -5.02
N THR A 52 7.44 19.58 -6.30
CA THR A 52 8.11 18.42 -6.88
C THR A 52 9.62 18.62 -6.97
N GLN A 53 10.10 19.85 -7.08
CA GLN A 53 11.51 20.18 -7.29
C GLN A 53 12.09 20.91 -6.07
N ILE A 54 13.38 20.68 -5.81
CA ILE A 54 14.12 21.38 -4.75
C ILE A 54 14.21 22.89 -5.04
N THR A 55 14.25 23.28 -6.33
CA THR A 55 14.24 24.69 -6.75
C THR A 55 13.00 25.42 -6.27
N ASP A 56 11.82 24.78 -6.39
CA ASP A 56 10.55 25.37 -5.96
C ASP A 56 10.55 25.60 -4.44
N LEU A 57 11.11 24.64 -3.67
CA LEU A 57 11.30 24.79 -2.23
C LEU A 57 12.23 25.95 -1.89
N MET A 58 13.35 26.08 -2.61
CA MET A 58 14.31 27.18 -2.38
C MET A 58 13.68 28.52 -2.62
N ASP A 59 13.03 28.71 -3.77
CA ASP A 59 12.33 29.93 -4.12
C ASP A 59 11.22 30.28 -3.11
N TYR A 60 10.49 29.27 -2.65
CA TYR A 60 9.46 29.44 -1.63
C TYR A 60 10.03 29.92 -0.30
N LEU A 61 11.09 29.28 0.22
CA LEU A 61 11.72 29.65 1.49
C LEU A 61 12.44 31.01 1.41
N ASP A 62 13.03 31.36 0.27
CA ASP A 62 13.64 32.67 0.06
C ASP A 62 12.60 33.80 0.08
N ASN A 63 11.40 33.56 -0.45
CA ASN A 63 10.29 34.51 -0.42
C ASN A 63 9.51 34.49 0.91
N ASN A 64 9.62 33.40 1.70
CA ASN A 64 8.89 33.22 2.96
C ASN A 64 9.88 32.97 4.12
N ARG A 65 10.71 33.97 4.43
CA ARG A 65 11.77 33.88 5.44
C ARG A 65 11.28 33.50 6.84
N LEU A 66 10.04 33.84 7.18
CA LEU A 66 9.43 33.45 8.45
C LEU A 66 9.23 31.92 8.51
N ILE A 67 8.82 31.28 7.43
CA ILE A 67 8.70 29.82 7.35
C ILE A 67 10.10 29.17 7.42
N ALA A 68 11.10 29.76 6.78
CA ALA A 68 12.49 29.30 6.90
C ALA A 68 12.98 29.38 8.36
N HIS A 69 12.59 30.43 9.09
CA HIS A 69 12.88 30.53 10.52
C HIS A 69 12.21 29.44 11.34
N TYR A 70 10.93 29.14 11.11
CA TYR A 70 10.23 28.05 11.77
C TYR A 70 10.83 26.68 11.45
N CYS A 71 11.39 26.49 10.27
CA CYS A 71 12.18 25.29 9.96
C CYS A 71 13.44 25.17 10.83
N GLY A 72 13.93 26.27 11.42
CA GLY A 72 15.15 26.32 12.24
C GLY A 72 16.36 26.86 11.51
N PHE A 73 16.19 27.54 10.36
CA PHE A 73 17.30 28.25 9.69
C PHE A 73 17.53 29.63 10.31
N ASN A 74 18.81 30.05 10.31
CA ASN A 74 19.15 31.45 10.59
C ASN A 74 18.81 32.32 9.37
N ILE A 75 17.76 33.13 9.49
CA ILE A 75 17.27 33.97 8.38
C ILE A 75 18.20 35.18 8.06
N MET A 76 19.15 35.45 8.93
CA MET A 76 20.17 36.49 8.71
C MET A 76 21.34 36.01 7.81
N GLU A 77 21.39 34.70 7.55
CA GLU A 77 22.38 34.05 6.71
C GLU A 77 21.72 33.55 5.40
N PRO A 78 22.53 33.30 4.35
CA PRO A 78 22.04 32.67 3.13
C PRO A 78 21.44 31.28 3.44
N LEU A 79 20.30 30.96 2.85
CA LEU A 79 19.69 29.64 2.94
C LEU A 79 20.52 28.58 2.18
N PRO A 80 20.30 27.28 2.43
CA PRO A 80 21.03 26.21 1.77
C PRO A 80 20.89 26.27 0.24
N SER A 81 21.96 26.01 -0.47
CA SER A 81 21.94 25.87 -1.93
C SER A 81 21.30 24.56 -2.37
N TYR A 82 20.90 24.45 -3.65
CA TYR A 82 20.40 23.23 -4.27
C TYR A 82 21.27 22.00 -3.94
N TRP A 83 22.57 22.13 -4.09
CA TRP A 83 23.51 21.01 -3.82
C TRP A 83 23.56 20.60 -2.35
N THR A 84 23.27 21.51 -1.45
CA THR A 84 23.21 21.24 -0.01
C THR A 84 21.94 20.42 0.30
N TYR A 85 20.79 20.81 -0.27
CA TYR A 85 19.54 20.05 -0.16
C TYR A 85 19.66 18.66 -0.80
N ASP A 86 20.16 18.57 -2.03
CA ASP A 86 20.32 17.30 -2.74
C ASP A 86 21.27 16.34 -2.00
N ARG A 87 22.38 16.84 -1.50
CA ARG A 87 23.32 16.06 -0.69
C ARG A 87 22.69 15.61 0.62
N CYS A 88 22.00 16.50 1.32
CA CYS A 88 21.31 16.18 2.56
C CYS A 88 20.30 15.05 2.31
N LEU A 89 19.44 15.17 1.30
CA LEU A 89 18.43 14.19 0.96
C LEU A 89 19.02 12.80 0.67
N ARG A 90 20.15 12.74 -0.02
CA ARG A 90 20.88 11.47 -0.28
C ARG A 90 21.50 10.86 0.97
N GLN A 91 21.93 11.68 1.92
CA GLN A 91 22.64 11.24 3.13
C GLN A 91 21.75 11.05 4.35
N LEU A 92 20.49 11.52 4.31
CA LEU A 92 19.54 11.28 5.39
C LEU A 92 19.33 9.79 5.61
N ASN A 93 19.40 9.40 6.87
CA ASN A 93 19.08 8.03 7.27
C ASN A 93 17.56 7.83 7.24
N ASN A 94 17.07 7.04 6.29
CA ASN A 94 15.64 6.73 6.16
C ASN A 94 15.07 6.08 7.43
N GLY A 95 15.86 5.27 8.14
CA GLY A 95 15.47 4.70 9.43
C GLY A 95 15.13 5.76 10.48
N ALA A 96 15.91 6.86 10.51
CA ALA A 96 15.61 7.99 11.42
C ALA A 96 14.29 8.69 11.03
N LEU A 97 14.03 8.89 9.75
CA LEU A 97 12.76 9.44 9.28
C LEU A 97 11.58 8.52 9.60
N LYS A 98 11.75 7.21 9.43
CA LYS A 98 10.75 6.21 9.83
C LYS A 98 10.49 6.21 11.33
N SER A 99 11.51 6.47 12.16
CA SER A 99 11.33 6.62 13.61
C SER A 99 10.48 7.86 13.94
N ILE A 100 10.68 8.98 13.23
CA ILE A 100 9.83 10.17 13.36
C ILE A 100 8.38 9.82 12.99
N MET A 101 8.17 9.19 11.83
CA MET A 101 6.86 8.74 11.39
C MET A 101 6.20 7.81 12.43
N ALA A 102 6.95 6.83 12.95
CA ALA A 102 6.46 5.88 13.95
C ALA A 102 6.02 6.56 15.25
N ASN A 103 6.78 7.55 15.72
CA ASN A 103 6.43 8.31 16.92
C ASN A 103 5.13 9.11 16.72
N LEU A 104 4.93 9.68 15.52
CA LEU A 104 3.68 10.36 15.18
C LEU A 104 2.49 9.40 15.17
N VAL A 105 2.65 8.24 14.55
CA VAL A 105 1.60 7.21 14.51
C VAL A 105 1.24 6.76 15.93
N ARG A 106 2.22 6.56 16.82
CA ARG A 106 1.96 6.21 18.24
C ARG A 106 1.17 7.30 18.95
N LYS A 107 1.57 8.57 18.78
CA LYS A 107 0.83 9.71 19.37
C LYS A 107 -0.62 9.75 18.89
N LEU A 108 -0.86 9.54 17.59
CA LEU A 108 -2.21 9.51 17.01
C LEU A 108 -3.01 8.30 17.51
N TYR A 109 -2.37 7.16 17.73
CA TYR A 109 -2.99 5.99 18.34
C TYR A 109 -3.37 6.24 19.80
N GLU A 110 -2.49 6.85 20.60
CA GLU A 110 -2.77 7.24 21.99
C GLU A 110 -3.91 8.26 22.10
N LEU A 111 -4.06 9.14 21.11
CA LEU A 111 -5.15 10.11 21.00
C LEU A 111 -6.45 9.50 20.46
N GLY A 112 -6.46 8.22 20.07
CA GLY A 112 -7.63 7.55 19.49
C GLY A 112 -8.00 8.00 18.08
N VAL A 113 -7.11 8.70 17.37
CA VAL A 113 -7.32 9.11 15.96
C VAL A 113 -7.09 7.94 15.02
N VAL A 114 -6.19 7.03 15.38
CA VAL A 114 -5.87 5.78 14.68
C VAL A 114 -6.20 4.62 15.60
N ASP A 115 -6.87 3.56 15.12
CA ASP A 115 -7.19 2.39 15.93
C ASP A 115 -6.61 1.07 15.38
N ALA A 116 -6.20 1.04 14.11
CA ALA A 116 -5.68 -0.12 13.40
C ALA A 116 -6.58 -1.38 13.36
N SER A 117 -7.86 -1.24 13.68
CA SER A 117 -8.83 -2.36 13.58
C SER A 117 -9.04 -2.80 12.14
N PHE A 118 -8.96 -1.85 11.19
CA PHE A 118 -9.07 -2.08 9.76
C PHE A 118 -7.86 -1.48 9.05
N VAL A 119 -6.92 -2.34 8.67
CA VAL A 119 -5.68 -1.90 8.00
C VAL A 119 -5.67 -2.33 6.54
N GLY A 120 -5.39 -1.40 5.66
CA GLY A 120 -5.30 -1.63 4.22
C GLY A 120 -3.87 -1.52 3.72
N LEU A 121 -3.43 -2.44 2.88
CA LEU A 121 -2.13 -2.38 2.22
C LEU A 121 -2.31 -2.18 0.73
N ASP A 122 -1.65 -1.16 0.21
CA ASP A 122 -1.62 -0.89 -1.22
C ASP A 122 -0.24 -0.37 -1.65
N SER A 123 0.03 -0.39 -2.93
CA SER A 123 1.25 0.16 -3.51
C SER A 123 0.95 1.17 -4.60
N THR A 124 1.71 2.25 -4.63
CA THR A 124 1.62 3.25 -5.68
C THR A 124 2.94 3.36 -6.45
N PRO A 125 2.91 3.48 -7.79
CA PRO A 125 4.10 3.71 -8.59
C PRO A 125 4.66 5.11 -8.33
N VAL A 126 5.99 5.20 -8.28
CA VAL A 126 6.76 6.44 -8.12
C VAL A 126 7.78 6.51 -9.25
N MET A 127 7.55 7.37 -10.23
CA MET A 127 8.38 7.45 -11.43
C MET A 127 9.72 8.12 -11.13
N ALA A 128 10.83 7.48 -11.52
CA ALA A 128 12.16 8.04 -11.39
C ALA A 128 12.44 9.15 -12.42
N ASN A 129 13.35 10.06 -12.08
CA ASN A 129 13.81 11.13 -12.98
C ASN A 129 14.78 10.59 -14.03
N THR A 130 14.24 9.95 -15.05
CA THR A 130 15.01 9.33 -16.13
C THR A 130 14.55 9.79 -17.50
N LYS A 131 15.48 9.77 -18.47
CA LYS A 131 15.18 10.10 -19.88
C LYS A 131 14.12 9.15 -20.45
N GLN A 132 14.12 7.89 -20.04
CA GLN A 132 13.18 6.86 -20.51
C GLN A 132 11.73 7.17 -20.12
N ASN A 133 11.51 7.77 -18.97
CA ASN A 133 10.18 8.19 -18.50
C ASN A 133 9.69 9.50 -19.15
N ASN A 134 10.53 10.18 -19.90
CA ASN A 134 10.11 11.42 -20.56
C ASN A 134 9.18 11.07 -21.74
N PRO A 135 7.93 11.56 -21.79
CA PRO A 135 7.00 11.33 -22.91
C PRO A 135 7.58 11.82 -24.25
N LYS A 136 8.33 12.92 -24.23
CA LYS A 136 8.98 13.51 -25.40
C LYS A 136 10.21 12.74 -25.90
N SER A 137 10.63 11.68 -25.22
CA SER A 137 11.77 10.87 -25.64
C SER A 137 11.36 9.86 -26.71
N PHE A 138 11.95 9.99 -27.89
CA PHE A 138 11.74 9.09 -29.03
C PHE A 138 12.67 7.86 -29.01
N ALA A 139 13.32 7.55 -27.91
CA ALA A 139 14.21 6.40 -27.79
C ALA A 139 13.44 5.09 -28.07
N LYS A 140 13.87 4.35 -29.07
CA LYS A 140 13.35 2.99 -29.34
C LYS A 140 13.59 2.10 -28.13
N SER A 141 12.64 1.23 -27.80
CA SER A 141 12.75 0.22 -26.70
C SER A 141 13.09 0.83 -25.35
N LYS A 142 12.65 2.07 -25.06
CA LYS A 142 12.98 2.78 -23.79
C LYS A 142 12.54 2.04 -22.52
N PHE A 143 11.60 1.11 -22.62
CA PHE A 143 11.11 0.25 -21.54
C PHE A 143 11.56 -1.21 -21.69
N SER A 144 12.74 -1.44 -22.26
CA SER A 144 13.41 -2.75 -22.25
C SER A 144 14.38 -2.83 -21.07
N LYS A 145 14.50 -4.00 -20.42
CA LYS A 145 15.46 -4.24 -19.33
C LYS A 145 16.91 -3.97 -19.74
N GLU A 146 17.22 -4.11 -21.02
CA GLU A 146 18.56 -3.84 -21.60
C GLU A 146 18.90 -2.35 -21.60
N ASN A 147 17.88 -1.47 -21.60
CA ASN A 147 18.04 -0.02 -21.62
C ASN A 147 17.89 0.61 -20.24
N HIS A 148 18.51 0.01 -19.23
CA HIS A 148 18.48 0.51 -17.86
C HIS A 148 18.99 1.96 -17.77
N PRO A 149 18.28 2.85 -17.04
CA PRO A 149 18.69 4.26 -16.93
C PRO A 149 20.02 4.44 -16.21
N LYS A 150 21.01 4.99 -16.90
CA LYS A 150 22.32 5.33 -16.27
C LYS A 150 22.21 6.47 -15.26
N SER A 151 21.17 7.32 -15.40
CA SER A 151 20.97 8.48 -14.53
C SER A 151 20.44 8.13 -13.14
N ASP A 152 19.80 6.96 -13.00
CA ASP A 152 19.28 6.43 -11.74
C ASP A 152 19.47 4.91 -11.76
N PRO A 153 20.62 4.40 -11.32
CA PRO A 153 20.94 2.98 -11.36
C PRO A 153 20.13 2.15 -10.34
N ASP A 154 19.51 2.80 -9.35
CA ASP A 154 18.75 2.14 -8.31
C ASP A 154 17.28 1.88 -8.72
N CYS A 155 16.79 2.55 -9.76
CA CYS A 155 15.42 2.33 -10.22
C CYS A 155 15.28 1.02 -11.01
N ALA A 156 14.07 0.50 -11.11
CA ALA A 156 13.78 -0.69 -11.92
C ALA A 156 12.57 -0.48 -12.84
N LEU A 157 12.46 -1.34 -13.86
CA LEU A 157 11.32 -1.34 -14.77
C LEU A 157 10.10 -1.93 -14.07
N GLY A 158 9.08 -1.11 -13.89
CA GLY A 158 7.77 -1.49 -13.39
C GLY A 158 6.70 -1.47 -14.48
N VAL A 159 5.59 -2.08 -14.18
CA VAL A 159 4.37 -2.04 -15.00
C VAL A 159 3.19 -1.67 -14.11
N HIS A 160 2.44 -0.68 -14.53
CA HIS A 160 1.17 -0.30 -13.93
C HIS A 160 0.04 -0.68 -14.88
N SER A 161 -1.04 -1.26 -14.37
CA SER A 161 -2.22 -1.57 -15.16
C SER A 161 -3.39 -0.71 -14.69
N ALA A 162 -3.85 0.18 -15.54
CA ALA A 162 -5.10 0.89 -15.36
C ALA A 162 -6.22 0.20 -16.15
N SER A 163 -7.41 0.11 -15.56
CA SER A 163 -8.62 -0.30 -16.29
C SER A 163 -9.42 0.95 -16.61
N ASN A 164 -9.83 1.09 -17.88
CA ASN A 164 -10.75 2.16 -18.27
C ASN A 164 -12.21 1.79 -17.91
N GLN A 165 -13.16 2.70 -18.18
CA GLN A 165 -14.60 2.48 -17.96
C GLN A 165 -15.17 1.27 -18.71
N HIS A 166 -14.51 0.82 -19.79
CA HIS A 166 -14.90 -0.33 -20.60
C HIS A 166 -14.20 -1.64 -20.20
N ASN A 167 -13.55 -1.68 -19.01
CA ASN A 167 -12.77 -2.84 -18.53
C ASN A 167 -11.58 -3.22 -19.42
N GLU A 168 -11.14 -2.36 -20.33
CA GLU A 168 -9.92 -2.56 -21.08
C GLU A 168 -8.72 -2.29 -20.21
N ARG A 169 -7.80 -3.24 -20.15
CA ARG A 169 -6.56 -3.10 -19.39
C ARG A 169 -5.51 -2.41 -20.25
N ARG A 170 -5.10 -1.22 -19.83
CA ARG A 170 -3.93 -0.55 -20.35
C ARG A 170 -2.72 -0.84 -19.47
N TYR A 171 -1.62 -1.26 -20.06
CA TYR A 171 -0.36 -1.46 -19.37
C TYR A 171 0.54 -0.28 -19.63
N GLU A 172 0.97 0.39 -18.56
CA GLU A 172 1.90 1.50 -18.62
C GLU A 172 3.22 1.07 -17.98
N PHE A 173 4.29 1.12 -18.74
CA PHE A 173 5.63 0.82 -18.27
C PHE A 173 6.29 2.09 -17.77
N TYR A 174 7.05 1.97 -16.69
CA TYR A 174 7.83 3.07 -16.12
C TYR A 174 9.09 2.56 -15.45
N TRP A 175 10.13 3.39 -15.42
CA TRP A 175 11.30 3.19 -14.59
C TRP A 175 11.11 3.91 -13.26
N GLY A 176 11.33 3.23 -12.15
CA GLY A 176 11.12 3.88 -10.85
C GLY A 176 11.08 2.93 -9.68
N TYR A 177 10.27 3.33 -8.73
CA TYR A 177 10.09 2.71 -7.44
C TYR A 177 8.60 2.46 -7.18
N LYS A 178 8.31 1.75 -6.10
CA LYS A 178 6.97 1.63 -5.52
C LYS A 178 7.02 2.08 -4.06
N SER A 179 6.04 2.85 -3.65
CA SER A 179 5.76 3.09 -2.24
C SER A 179 4.64 2.14 -1.82
N HIS A 180 4.95 1.24 -0.88
CA HIS A 180 3.98 0.33 -0.27
C HIS A 180 3.60 0.93 1.07
N VAL A 181 2.31 1.16 1.29
CA VAL A 181 1.85 1.82 2.51
C VAL A 181 0.75 1.01 3.18
N LEU A 182 0.92 0.78 4.48
CA LEU A 182 -0.14 0.30 5.34
C LEU A 182 -0.91 1.51 5.86
N VAL A 183 -2.22 1.53 5.63
CA VAL A 183 -3.12 2.64 5.94
C VAL A 183 -4.15 2.16 6.95
N ASP A 184 -4.45 2.98 7.95
CA ASP A 184 -5.65 2.79 8.75
C ASP A 184 -6.88 3.15 7.91
N CYS A 185 -7.75 2.18 7.65
CA CYS A 185 -8.90 2.35 6.77
C CYS A 185 -10.08 3.10 7.41
N ILE A 186 -9.95 3.55 8.65
CA ILE A 186 -10.94 4.40 9.32
C ILE A 186 -10.54 5.87 9.18
N SER A 187 -9.33 6.21 9.64
CA SER A 187 -8.82 7.59 9.56
C SER A 187 -8.23 7.93 8.19
N GLY A 188 -7.89 6.91 7.37
CA GLY A 188 -7.19 7.09 6.11
C GLY A 188 -5.71 7.48 6.29
N LEU A 189 -5.14 7.36 7.49
CA LEU A 189 -3.77 7.77 7.80
C LEU A 189 -2.76 6.66 7.52
N PRO A 190 -1.54 7.02 7.04
CA PRO A 190 -0.48 6.04 6.83
C PRO A 190 0.09 5.57 8.18
N LEU A 191 0.18 4.25 8.37
CA LEU A 191 0.76 3.63 9.56
C LEU A 191 2.23 3.27 9.37
N TYR A 192 2.57 2.78 8.19
CA TYR A 192 3.93 2.39 7.83
C TYR A 192 4.12 2.46 6.31
N GLU A 193 5.32 2.84 5.89
CA GLU A 193 5.71 2.96 4.49
C GLU A 193 6.98 2.16 4.21
N LEU A 194 7.04 1.53 3.04
CA LEU A 194 8.24 0.89 2.49
C LEU A 194 8.40 1.21 1.02
N THR A 195 9.51 1.87 0.68
CA THR A 195 9.89 2.10 -0.72
C THR A 195 10.72 0.94 -1.24
N THR A 196 10.36 0.42 -2.41
CA THR A 196 11.10 -0.64 -3.11
C THR A 196 11.35 -0.26 -4.57
N GLN A 197 12.19 -1.02 -5.26
CA GLN A 197 12.29 -0.95 -6.72
C GLN A 197 10.95 -1.36 -7.36
N ALA A 198 10.63 -0.77 -8.52
CA ALA A 198 9.33 -0.98 -9.17
C ALA A 198 9.04 -2.42 -9.63
N ASN A 199 10.07 -3.25 -9.79
CA ASN A 199 9.94 -4.67 -10.19
C ASN A 199 9.61 -5.61 -9.01
N ILE A 200 9.67 -5.14 -7.76
CA ILE A 200 9.36 -5.96 -6.58
C ILE A 200 7.85 -6.23 -6.54
N MET A 201 7.48 -7.48 -6.29
CA MET A 201 6.08 -7.88 -6.19
C MET A 201 5.49 -7.44 -4.85
N ASP A 202 4.31 -6.82 -4.88
CA ASP A 202 3.65 -6.25 -3.69
C ASP A 202 3.41 -7.31 -2.59
N SER A 203 3.05 -8.54 -2.99
CA SER A 203 2.80 -9.64 -2.03
C SER A 203 4.05 -10.15 -1.32
N THR A 204 5.25 -9.86 -1.81
CA THR A 204 6.50 -10.34 -1.17
C THR A 204 6.90 -9.51 0.03
N VAL A 205 6.55 -8.22 0.05
CA VAL A 205 6.90 -7.28 1.13
C VAL A 205 5.80 -7.13 2.19
N ALA A 206 4.61 -7.69 1.94
CA ALA A 206 3.44 -7.50 2.79
C ALA A 206 3.66 -8.00 4.23
N VAL A 207 4.31 -9.15 4.39
CA VAL A 207 4.58 -9.74 5.72
C VAL A 207 5.57 -8.87 6.50
N ASP A 208 6.61 -8.37 5.85
CA ASP A 208 7.62 -7.50 6.48
C ASP A 208 7.01 -6.16 6.88
N ILE A 209 6.12 -5.60 6.06
CA ILE A 209 5.39 -4.37 6.37
C ILE A 209 4.49 -4.56 7.59
N LEU A 210 3.74 -5.66 7.66
CA LEU A 210 2.92 -5.97 8.83
C LEU A 210 3.77 -6.15 10.10
N ALA A 211 4.91 -6.84 9.99
CA ALA A 211 5.82 -7.03 11.12
C ALA A 211 6.39 -5.69 11.63
N ALA A 212 6.81 -4.82 10.72
CA ALA A 212 7.32 -3.50 11.07
C ALA A 212 6.23 -2.58 11.67
N ALA A 213 5.02 -2.59 11.10
CA ALA A 213 3.90 -1.83 11.63
C ALA A 213 3.49 -2.31 13.02
N ASN A 214 3.51 -3.63 13.28
CA ASN A 214 3.20 -4.20 14.59
C ASN A 214 4.19 -3.77 15.71
N GLN A 215 5.38 -3.33 15.33
CA GLN A 215 6.33 -2.72 16.31
C GLN A 215 5.95 -1.27 16.67
N ILE A 216 5.11 -0.63 15.87
CA ILE A 216 4.66 0.75 16.10
C ILE A 216 3.39 0.75 16.93
N LEU A 217 2.42 -0.07 16.56
CA LEU A 217 1.12 -0.20 17.21
C LEU A 217 0.60 -1.65 17.06
N PRO A 218 -0.19 -2.16 18.02
CA PRO A 218 -0.64 -3.55 18.00
C PRO A 218 -1.61 -3.80 16.84
N LEU A 219 -1.31 -4.83 16.02
CA LEU A 219 -2.18 -5.31 14.95
C LEU A 219 -3.04 -6.52 15.38
N GLN A 220 -3.09 -6.84 16.67
CA GLN A 220 -3.83 -7.99 17.16
C GLN A 220 -5.33 -7.85 16.89
N GLY A 221 -5.94 -8.88 16.30
CA GLY A 221 -7.36 -8.90 15.95
C GLY A 221 -7.74 -8.05 14.72
N CYS A 222 -6.77 -7.47 14.00
CA CYS A 222 -7.05 -6.58 12.88
C CYS A 222 -7.76 -7.26 11.70
N SER A 223 -8.54 -6.48 10.98
CA SER A 223 -9.07 -6.80 9.65
C SER A 223 -8.09 -6.28 8.59
N PHE A 224 -7.37 -7.19 7.93
CA PHE A 224 -6.40 -6.83 6.90
C PHE A 224 -7.03 -6.82 5.50
N LEU A 225 -6.97 -5.67 4.83
CA LEU A 225 -7.55 -5.43 3.51
C LEU A 225 -6.45 -5.24 2.47
N ALA A 226 -6.56 -5.94 1.35
CA ALA A 226 -5.68 -5.70 0.21
C ALA A 226 -6.34 -6.15 -1.10
N ASP A 227 -5.78 -5.72 -2.23
CA ASP A 227 -6.27 -6.12 -3.53
C ASP A 227 -5.93 -7.60 -3.84
N LYS A 228 -6.47 -8.12 -4.95
CA LYS A 228 -6.17 -9.49 -5.41
C LYS A 228 -4.68 -9.74 -5.73
N GLY A 229 -3.85 -8.68 -5.85
CA GLY A 229 -2.40 -8.78 -6.02
C GLY A 229 -1.74 -9.47 -4.84
N TYR A 230 -2.29 -9.25 -3.64
CA TYR A 230 -1.84 -9.80 -2.37
C TYR A 230 -2.42 -11.20 -2.03
N ASP A 231 -3.08 -11.88 -2.97
CA ASP A 231 -3.62 -13.23 -2.75
C ASP A 231 -2.51 -14.29 -2.64
N ALA A 232 -1.75 -14.27 -1.55
CA ALA A 232 -0.66 -15.18 -1.23
C ALA A 232 -0.89 -15.86 0.12
N LYS A 233 -0.65 -17.19 0.18
CA LYS A 233 -0.89 -18.00 1.39
C LYS A 233 -0.14 -17.50 2.62
N SER A 234 1.08 -17.00 2.45
CA SER A 234 1.89 -16.43 3.53
C SER A 234 1.16 -15.31 4.26
N ILE A 235 0.55 -14.37 3.50
CA ILE A 235 -0.17 -13.22 4.07
C ILE A 235 -1.34 -13.70 4.94
N TYR A 236 -2.18 -14.59 4.41
CA TYR A 236 -3.32 -15.12 5.19
C TYR A 236 -2.89 -15.86 6.45
N ASN A 237 -1.81 -16.65 6.36
CA ASN A 237 -1.28 -17.36 7.50
C ASN A 237 -0.73 -16.40 8.55
N THR A 238 0.04 -15.39 8.14
CA THR A 238 0.57 -14.38 9.06
C THR A 238 -0.56 -13.61 9.75
N VAL A 239 -1.53 -13.09 8.99
CA VAL A 239 -2.68 -12.36 9.55
C VAL A 239 -3.43 -13.23 10.56
N LYS A 240 -3.67 -14.52 10.24
CA LYS A 240 -4.43 -15.41 11.13
C LYS A 240 -3.61 -15.94 12.30
N SER A 241 -2.38 -16.40 12.07
CA SER A 241 -1.61 -17.12 13.11
C SER A 241 -0.75 -16.21 13.98
N VAL A 242 -0.32 -15.05 13.48
CA VAL A 242 0.52 -14.11 14.23
C VAL A 242 -0.33 -13.02 14.89
N TYR A 243 -1.31 -12.49 14.16
CA TYR A 243 -2.11 -11.36 14.66
C TYR A 243 -3.54 -11.77 15.08
N ASP A 244 -3.91 -13.03 15.00
CA ASP A 244 -5.29 -13.54 15.21
C ASP A 244 -6.35 -12.71 14.46
N GLY A 245 -5.94 -12.09 13.37
CA GLY A 245 -6.74 -11.21 12.53
C GLY A 245 -7.51 -11.97 11.45
N GLU A 246 -8.19 -11.21 10.61
CA GLU A 246 -8.92 -11.69 9.44
C GLU A 246 -8.45 -11.00 8.17
N ALA A 247 -8.27 -11.76 7.08
CA ALA A 247 -7.82 -11.21 5.80
C ALA A 247 -9.00 -11.05 4.81
N PHE A 248 -9.20 -9.84 4.32
CA PHE A 248 -10.21 -9.47 3.33
C PHE A 248 -9.53 -9.18 1.99
N ILE A 249 -9.17 -10.25 1.27
CA ILE A 249 -8.49 -10.20 -0.03
C ILE A 249 -9.28 -11.00 -1.05
N PRO A 250 -9.63 -10.43 -2.22
CA PRO A 250 -10.25 -11.17 -3.32
C PRO A 250 -9.32 -12.24 -3.87
N LEU A 251 -9.87 -13.41 -4.25
CA LEU A 251 -9.06 -14.47 -4.87
C LEU A 251 -8.63 -14.10 -6.28
N LYS A 252 -7.37 -14.41 -6.61
CA LYS A 252 -6.91 -14.45 -8.00
C LYS A 252 -7.63 -15.58 -8.72
N LYS A 253 -8.20 -15.29 -9.89
CA LYS A 253 -8.67 -16.32 -10.81
C LYS A 253 -7.45 -17.09 -11.31
N ARG A 254 -7.22 -18.28 -10.74
CA ARG A 254 -6.23 -19.22 -11.27
C ARG A 254 -6.94 -20.12 -12.30
N ASN A 255 -6.24 -20.58 -13.33
CA ASN A 255 -6.77 -21.50 -14.32
C ASN A 255 -7.13 -22.83 -13.64
N SER A 256 -8.31 -22.88 -13.02
CA SER A 256 -8.87 -24.07 -12.40
C SER A 256 -9.97 -24.60 -13.32
N LYS A 257 -9.86 -25.87 -13.71
CA LYS A 257 -10.89 -26.57 -14.48
C LYS A 257 -12.19 -26.82 -13.68
N SER A 258 -12.19 -26.58 -12.36
CA SER A 258 -13.36 -26.80 -11.52
C SER A 258 -14.25 -25.57 -11.49
N LYS A 259 -15.51 -25.72 -11.89
CA LYS A 259 -16.57 -24.72 -11.69
C LYS A 259 -16.98 -24.74 -10.22
N ALA A 260 -16.32 -23.93 -9.38
CA ALA A 260 -16.69 -23.75 -7.98
C ALA A 260 -17.27 -22.34 -7.78
N LEU A 261 -18.33 -22.24 -7.00
CA LEU A 261 -18.82 -20.95 -6.55
C LEU A 261 -17.80 -20.30 -5.61
N PRO A 262 -17.75 -18.95 -5.52
CA PRO A 262 -16.86 -18.22 -4.62
C PRO A 262 -16.93 -18.72 -3.16
N ALA A 263 -18.11 -19.07 -2.68
CA ALA A 263 -18.33 -19.68 -1.36
C ALA A 263 -17.79 -21.12 -1.21
N GLY A 264 -17.05 -21.63 -2.19
CA GLY A 264 -16.48 -22.97 -2.18
C GLY A 264 -17.47 -24.09 -2.49
N ASN A 265 -18.70 -23.80 -2.87
CA ASN A 265 -19.65 -24.80 -3.35
C ASN A 265 -19.31 -25.21 -4.79
N LEU A 266 -19.51 -26.50 -5.09
CA LEU A 266 -19.38 -26.99 -6.47
C LEU A 266 -20.68 -26.74 -7.24
N ILE A 267 -20.54 -26.54 -8.55
CA ILE A 267 -21.65 -26.44 -9.49
C ILE A 267 -21.76 -27.78 -10.21
N CYS A 268 -22.98 -28.32 -10.32
CA CYS A 268 -23.26 -29.49 -11.09
C CYS A 268 -23.20 -29.20 -12.60
N ASP A 269 -23.31 -30.24 -13.42
CA ASP A 269 -23.22 -30.11 -14.89
C ASP A 269 -24.42 -29.34 -15.50
N ALA A 270 -25.51 -29.22 -14.76
CA ALA A 270 -26.69 -28.39 -15.11
C ALA A 270 -26.51 -26.92 -14.63
N GLY A 271 -25.37 -26.52 -14.10
CA GLY A 271 -25.14 -25.16 -13.62
C GLY A 271 -25.70 -24.82 -12.24
N LEU A 272 -26.25 -25.79 -11.51
CA LEU A 272 -26.85 -25.59 -10.20
C LEU A 272 -25.85 -25.80 -9.06
N ALA A 273 -25.97 -25.02 -7.98
CA ALA A 273 -25.14 -25.17 -6.78
C ALA A 273 -25.42 -26.50 -6.07
N MET A 274 -24.38 -27.26 -5.75
CA MET A 274 -24.48 -28.54 -5.02
C MET A 274 -24.44 -28.29 -3.52
N HIS A 275 -25.14 -29.12 -2.74
CA HIS A 275 -25.18 -29.08 -1.28
C HIS A 275 -23.98 -29.80 -0.67
N LYS A 276 -23.42 -29.27 0.41
CA LYS A 276 -22.43 -29.96 1.24
C LYS A 276 -23.10 -31.11 2.00
N ASP A 277 -22.50 -32.30 1.92
CA ASP A 277 -23.06 -33.56 2.51
C ASP A 277 -21.96 -34.33 3.27
N GLY A 278 -21.49 -33.75 4.36
CA GLY A 278 -20.49 -34.39 5.22
C GLY A 278 -19.04 -34.26 4.70
N LYS A 279 -18.13 -34.59 5.60
CA LYS A 279 -16.69 -34.65 5.34
C LYS A 279 -16.17 -36.05 5.62
N THR A 280 -15.23 -36.52 4.83
CA THR A 280 -14.51 -37.78 5.05
C THR A 280 -13.03 -37.50 5.10
N THR A 281 -12.32 -37.97 6.11
CA THR A 281 -10.87 -37.85 6.21
C THR A 281 -10.24 -39.20 5.93
N ASP A 282 -9.33 -39.27 4.98
CA ASP A 282 -8.59 -40.44 4.56
C ASP A 282 -7.16 -40.05 4.23
N ASN A 283 -6.16 -40.78 4.74
CA ASN A 283 -4.74 -40.53 4.51
C ASN A 283 -4.33 -39.06 4.62
N ASN A 284 -4.64 -38.39 5.72
CA ASN A 284 -4.39 -36.96 5.96
C ASN A 284 -5.06 -36.00 4.94
N ARG A 285 -6.02 -36.47 4.14
CA ARG A 285 -6.77 -35.64 3.21
C ARG A 285 -8.24 -35.64 3.60
N THR A 286 -8.75 -34.46 3.97
CA THR A 286 -10.19 -34.27 4.21
C THR A 286 -10.87 -33.97 2.89
N ARG A 287 -11.88 -34.77 2.55
CA ARG A 287 -12.74 -34.58 1.36
C ARG A 287 -14.11 -34.11 1.80
N GLN A 288 -14.57 -33.01 1.24
CA GLN A 288 -15.94 -32.54 1.36
C GLN A 288 -16.78 -33.21 0.25
N LYS A 289 -17.83 -33.92 0.63
CA LYS A 289 -18.81 -34.45 -0.29
C LYS A 289 -19.85 -33.39 -0.63
N PHE A 290 -20.20 -33.29 -1.89
CA PHE A 290 -21.26 -32.45 -2.41
C PHE A 290 -22.28 -33.31 -3.11
N CYS A 291 -23.56 -33.08 -2.81
CA CYS A 291 -24.71 -33.79 -3.38
C CYS A 291 -25.44 -32.89 -4.37
N TYR A 292 -26.24 -33.55 -5.22
CA TYR A 292 -27.08 -32.83 -6.16
C TYR A 292 -28.06 -31.86 -5.47
N PRO A 293 -28.45 -30.74 -6.14
CA PRO A 293 -29.26 -29.69 -5.53
C PRO A 293 -30.60 -30.11 -4.95
N PHE A 294 -31.24 -31.11 -5.54
CA PHE A 294 -32.58 -31.57 -5.16
C PHE A 294 -32.60 -32.74 -4.18
N ARG A 295 -31.50 -33.10 -3.55
CA ARG A 295 -31.47 -34.24 -2.60
C ARG A 295 -32.49 -34.12 -1.45
N GLN A 296 -32.73 -32.89 -1.01
CA GLN A 296 -33.67 -32.60 0.09
C GLN A 296 -35.10 -32.34 -0.40
N SER A 297 -35.29 -32.17 -1.71
CA SER A 297 -36.60 -31.96 -2.31
C SER A 297 -37.15 -33.28 -2.81
N LYS A 298 -38.30 -33.72 -2.28
CA LYS A 298 -38.99 -34.92 -2.75
C LYS A 298 -39.59 -34.76 -4.14
N THR A 299 -39.75 -33.53 -4.64
CA THR A 299 -40.46 -33.19 -5.88
C THR A 299 -39.54 -32.62 -6.97
N GLY A 300 -38.25 -32.38 -6.67
CA GLY A 300 -37.32 -31.81 -7.63
C GLY A 300 -36.79 -32.83 -8.62
N VAL A 301 -36.95 -32.55 -9.90
CA VAL A 301 -36.38 -33.34 -11.00
C VAL A 301 -35.09 -32.63 -11.46
N CYS A 302 -33.96 -33.35 -11.51
CA CYS A 302 -32.74 -32.80 -12.02
C CYS A 302 -32.81 -32.62 -13.54
N PRO A 303 -32.52 -31.42 -14.09
CA PRO A 303 -32.63 -31.13 -15.53
C PRO A 303 -31.51 -31.78 -16.36
N CYS A 304 -30.50 -32.41 -15.74
CA CYS A 304 -29.42 -33.04 -16.47
C CYS A 304 -29.55 -34.57 -16.52
N ASN A 305 -29.38 -35.14 -17.71
CA ASN A 305 -29.28 -36.59 -17.93
C ASN A 305 -27.85 -37.09 -17.62
N HIS A 306 -27.36 -36.83 -16.42
CA HIS A 306 -26.03 -37.25 -16.06
C HIS A 306 -25.91 -38.76 -15.86
N LYS A 307 -24.83 -39.38 -16.31
CA LYS A 307 -24.56 -40.83 -16.21
C LYS A 307 -24.72 -41.38 -14.79
N ASN A 308 -24.42 -40.61 -13.78
CA ASN A 308 -24.50 -40.97 -12.38
C ASN A 308 -25.85 -40.62 -11.74
N TRP A 309 -26.77 -40.05 -12.51
CA TRP A 309 -28.14 -39.86 -12.05
C TRP A 309 -28.84 -41.20 -12.01
N ASN A 310 -29.17 -41.62 -10.87
CA ASN A 310 -29.95 -42.86 -10.70
C ASN A 310 -29.19 -44.18 -11.02
N ASN A 311 -27.96 -44.35 -10.59
CA ASN A 311 -27.16 -45.58 -10.73
C ASN A 311 -27.83 -46.84 -10.11
N GLY A 312 -29.12 -47.06 -10.33
CA GLY A 312 -29.91 -48.18 -9.81
C GLY A 312 -30.08 -48.21 -8.29
N LYS A 313 -29.50 -47.26 -7.56
CA LYS A 313 -29.61 -47.15 -6.10
C LYS A 313 -30.45 -45.93 -5.76
N LYS A 314 -31.61 -46.17 -5.15
CA LYS A 314 -32.45 -45.09 -4.61
C LYS A 314 -31.60 -44.07 -3.85
N ASN A 315 -31.78 -42.79 -4.16
CA ASN A 315 -31.20 -41.62 -3.48
C ASN A 315 -29.68 -41.31 -3.71
N ARG A 316 -29.09 -41.76 -4.81
CA ARG A 316 -27.70 -41.43 -5.15
C ARG A 316 -27.58 -40.48 -6.30
N GLY A 317 -28.18 -39.36 -6.35
CA GLY A 317 -27.95 -38.36 -7.40
C GLY A 317 -26.47 -37.99 -7.60
N CYS A 318 -26.15 -37.00 -8.42
CA CYS A 318 -24.80 -36.58 -8.69
C CYS A 318 -24.04 -36.24 -7.40
N VAL A 319 -22.89 -36.87 -7.21
CA VAL A 319 -22.01 -36.64 -6.07
C VAL A 319 -20.66 -36.22 -6.61
N LYS A 320 -20.14 -35.13 -6.08
CA LYS A 320 -18.77 -34.67 -6.36
C LYS A 320 -18.01 -34.55 -5.03
N TYR A 321 -16.73 -34.82 -5.07
CA TYR A 321 -15.84 -34.68 -3.92
C TYR A 321 -14.80 -33.59 -4.21
N ARG A 322 -14.52 -32.79 -3.21
CA ARG A 322 -13.45 -31.82 -3.25
C ARG A 322 -12.57 -31.99 -2.02
N ILE A 323 -11.28 -32.03 -2.20
CA ILE A 323 -10.34 -31.97 -1.09
C ILE A 323 -10.56 -30.63 -0.38
N VAL A 324 -10.83 -30.71 0.92
CA VAL A 324 -10.92 -29.51 1.75
C VAL A 324 -9.50 -28.99 1.89
N PRO A 325 -9.20 -27.81 1.35
CA PRO A 325 -7.88 -27.26 1.54
C PRO A 325 -7.68 -27.02 3.04
N THR A 326 -6.53 -27.38 3.55
CA THR A 326 -6.05 -26.92 4.86
C THR A 326 -5.69 -25.43 4.85
N ASP A 327 -5.87 -24.80 3.73
CA ASP A 327 -5.54 -23.41 3.47
C ASP A 327 -6.71 -22.52 3.90
N TYR A 328 -6.49 -21.79 5.01
CA TYR A 328 -7.44 -20.81 5.55
C TYR A 328 -7.93 -19.81 4.48
N ARG A 329 -7.06 -19.40 3.56
CA ARG A 329 -7.37 -18.53 2.43
C ARG A 329 -8.63 -18.97 1.64
N LEU A 330 -8.83 -20.28 1.45
CA LEU A 330 -9.91 -20.82 0.66
C LEU A 330 -11.19 -21.07 1.48
N SER A 331 -11.13 -20.94 2.79
CA SER A 331 -12.30 -21.07 3.68
C SER A 331 -13.09 -19.77 3.83
N ILE A 332 -12.53 -18.65 3.44
CA ILE A 332 -13.16 -17.33 3.56
C ILE A 332 -14.30 -17.21 2.54
N ASP A 333 -15.51 -16.91 3.03
CA ASP A 333 -16.67 -16.62 2.20
C ASP A 333 -16.66 -15.15 1.72
N ARG A 334 -16.26 -14.95 0.48
CA ARG A 334 -16.13 -13.64 -0.14
C ARG A 334 -17.43 -13.07 -0.70
N GLU A 335 -18.47 -13.88 -0.74
CA GLU A 335 -19.79 -13.44 -1.23
C GLU A 335 -20.70 -12.96 -0.11
N CYS A 336 -20.34 -13.21 1.14
CA CYS A 336 -21.15 -12.76 2.28
C CYS A 336 -21.13 -11.22 2.40
N LEU A 337 -22.21 -10.67 2.95
CA LEU A 337 -22.37 -9.23 3.14
C LEU A 337 -21.28 -8.63 4.04
N ARG A 338 -20.83 -9.39 5.06
CA ARG A 338 -19.76 -8.97 5.95
C ARG A 338 -18.46 -8.71 5.18
N PHE A 339 -18.05 -9.66 4.33
CA PHE A 339 -16.86 -9.50 3.50
C PHE A 339 -16.97 -8.26 2.60
N LYS A 340 -18.09 -8.09 1.91
CA LYS A 340 -18.32 -6.98 0.98
C LYS A 340 -18.28 -5.62 1.68
N ARG A 341 -18.88 -5.50 2.86
CA ARG A 341 -18.90 -4.26 3.66
C ARG A 341 -17.50 -3.90 4.15
N ILE A 342 -16.78 -4.85 4.73
CA ILE A 342 -15.42 -4.61 5.25
C ILE A 342 -14.47 -4.31 4.09
N TYR A 343 -14.51 -5.10 3.02
CA TYR A 343 -13.66 -4.89 1.86
C TYR A 343 -13.86 -3.51 1.19
N ALA A 344 -15.05 -2.94 1.27
CA ALA A 344 -15.32 -1.60 0.76
C ALA A 344 -14.47 -0.50 1.45
N LEU A 345 -14.05 -0.70 2.71
CA LEU A 345 -13.15 0.22 3.41
C LEU A 345 -11.78 0.35 2.73
N ARG A 346 -11.39 -0.60 1.86
CA ARG A 346 -10.16 -0.49 1.06
C ARG A 346 -10.11 0.76 0.18
N THR A 347 -11.25 1.38 -0.10
CA THR A 347 -11.32 2.66 -0.82
C THR A 347 -10.48 3.75 -0.13
N GLU A 348 -10.24 3.65 1.18
CA GLU A 348 -9.35 4.58 1.89
C GLU A 348 -7.88 4.48 1.43
N CYS A 349 -7.42 3.29 1.00
CA CYS A 349 -6.10 3.17 0.37
C CYS A 349 -6.03 3.96 -0.94
N GLU A 350 -7.10 3.98 -1.72
CA GLU A 350 -7.17 4.75 -2.99
C GLU A 350 -7.20 6.26 -2.72
N ARG A 351 -7.96 6.68 -1.69
CA ARG A 351 -7.97 8.08 -1.23
C ARG A 351 -6.62 8.51 -0.67
N TYR A 352 -5.97 7.64 0.10
CA TYR A 352 -4.61 7.86 0.55
C TYR A 352 -3.66 8.03 -0.64
N ASN A 353 -3.69 7.13 -1.64
CA ASN A 353 -2.85 7.22 -2.82
C ASN A 353 -3.04 8.54 -3.58
N SER A 354 -4.27 9.06 -3.66
CA SER A 354 -4.57 10.37 -4.25
C SER A 354 -3.91 11.50 -3.45
N ARG A 355 -4.03 11.50 -2.13
CA ARG A 355 -3.36 12.49 -1.25
C ARG A 355 -1.85 12.39 -1.31
N PHE A 356 -1.29 11.17 -1.34
CA PHE A 356 0.15 10.97 -1.50
C PHE A 356 0.67 11.55 -2.81
N LYS A 357 -0.05 11.38 -3.91
CA LYS A 357 0.31 11.98 -5.20
C LYS A 357 0.24 13.51 -5.17
N SER A 358 -0.72 14.10 -4.45
CA SER A 358 -0.82 15.57 -4.32
C SER A 358 0.37 16.20 -3.60
N THR A 359 1.14 15.42 -2.80
CA THR A 359 2.41 15.89 -2.22
C THR A 359 3.57 15.95 -3.24
N GLY A 360 3.30 15.75 -4.52
CA GLY A 360 4.30 15.75 -5.59
C GLY A 360 5.08 14.43 -5.75
N GLN A 361 4.56 13.30 -5.23
CA GLN A 361 5.27 12.01 -5.22
C GLN A 361 4.95 11.09 -6.41
N GLU A 362 4.15 11.52 -7.37
CA GLU A 362 3.89 10.70 -8.56
C GLU A 362 5.13 10.56 -9.45
N ARG A 363 5.90 11.64 -9.57
CA ARG A 363 7.15 11.69 -10.33
C ARG A 363 8.24 12.42 -9.56
N LEU A 364 9.34 11.72 -9.32
CA LEU A 364 10.51 12.31 -8.65
C LEU A 364 11.31 13.20 -9.61
N TRP A 365 11.92 14.23 -9.05
CA TRP A 365 12.91 15.07 -9.72
C TRP A 365 14.31 14.88 -9.14
N VAL A 366 14.43 13.99 -8.16
CA VAL A 366 15.69 13.51 -7.60
C VAL A 366 16.08 12.17 -8.23
N ARG A 367 17.31 11.75 -8.02
CA ARG A 367 17.87 10.49 -8.51
C ARG A 367 18.36 9.68 -7.33
N ASN A 368 18.45 8.39 -7.46
CA ASN A 368 18.81 7.34 -6.49
C ASN A 368 17.73 6.93 -5.50
N GLY A 369 17.84 5.67 -5.06
CA GLY A 369 16.85 5.02 -4.19
C GLY A 369 16.76 5.61 -2.78
N ALA A 370 17.90 6.11 -2.23
CA ALA A 370 17.89 6.72 -0.90
C ALA A 370 17.05 8.01 -0.89
N SER A 371 17.24 8.90 -1.88
CA SER A 371 16.44 10.12 -2.02
C SER A 371 14.97 9.80 -2.27
N ALA A 372 14.67 8.78 -3.08
CA ALA A 372 13.30 8.35 -3.33
C ALA A 372 12.62 7.89 -2.04
N ALA A 373 13.26 7.00 -1.26
CA ALA A 373 12.74 6.51 0.01
C ALA A 373 12.56 7.65 1.02
N ASN A 374 13.53 8.56 1.13
CA ASN A 374 13.43 9.69 2.05
C ASN A 374 12.27 10.63 1.71
N LEU A 375 12.07 10.96 0.43
CA LEU A 375 10.94 11.80 0.00
C LEU A 375 9.59 11.11 0.22
N ASN A 376 9.50 9.80 -0.01
CA ASN A 376 8.28 9.05 0.25
C ASN A 376 7.95 9.04 1.75
N THR A 377 8.93 8.80 2.62
CA THR A 377 8.70 8.85 4.08
C THR A 377 8.34 10.26 4.55
N LEU A 378 8.99 11.31 4.02
CA LEU A 378 8.67 12.71 4.32
C LEU A 378 7.25 13.10 3.88
N ALA A 379 6.79 12.60 2.71
CA ALA A 379 5.42 12.80 2.27
C ALA A 379 4.41 12.15 3.23
N ASN A 380 4.72 10.96 3.75
CA ASN A 380 3.88 10.31 4.76
C ASN A 380 3.86 11.08 6.08
N ILE A 381 4.99 11.61 6.53
CA ILE A 381 5.06 12.50 7.70
C ILE A 381 4.19 13.74 7.47
N CYS A 382 4.27 14.37 6.31
CA CYS A 382 3.40 15.51 5.96
C CYS A 382 1.92 15.12 6.04
N LEU A 383 1.51 13.98 5.48
CA LEU A 383 0.12 13.53 5.49
C LEU A 383 -0.41 13.25 6.90
N LEU A 384 0.43 12.78 7.82
CA LEU A 384 0.05 12.59 9.23
C LEU A 384 -0.27 13.91 9.95
N TYR A 385 0.36 15.02 9.52
CA TYR A 385 0.12 16.33 10.10
C TYR A 385 -1.00 17.13 9.44
N THR A 386 -1.20 16.93 8.14
CA THR A 386 -2.12 17.73 7.33
C THR A 386 -3.49 17.09 7.15
N SER A 387 -3.69 15.88 7.66
CA SER A 387 -5.01 15.25 7.61
C SER A 387 -6.00 16.05 8.46
N PRO A 388 -7.17 16.38 7.89
CA PRO A 388 -8.23 16.96 8.71
C PRO A 388 -8.55 15.99 9.84
N SER A 389 -8.57 16.50 11.07
CA SER A 389 -9.13 15.77 12.20
C SER A 389 -10.56 15.35 11.85
N PRO A 390 -10.97 14.11 12.13
CA PRO A 390 -12.33 13.67 11.90
C PRO A 390 -13.33 14.52 12.64
#